data_3eb24e6dda94cabfa51acf26a10b528c
#
_entry.id   3eb24e6dda94cabfa51acf26a10b528c
#
_cell.length_a   1.000
_cell.length_b   1.000
_cell.length_c   1.000
_cell.angle_alpha   90.00
_cell.angle_beta   90.00
_cell.angle_gamma   90.00
#
_symmetry.space_group_name_H-M   'P 1'
#
loop_
_entity.id
_entity.type
_entity.pdbx_description
1 polymer ?
#
loop_
_entity_poly.entity_id
_entity_poly.type
_entity_poly.pdbx_seq_one_letter_code
_entity_poly.pdbx_strand_id
1 'polypeptide(L)'
;MTVRTRFAPSPTGYLHIGGARTALYCWLEARHRGGEFVLRIEDTDRERSTQAAIDAILEAMDWLGLGYDEGPIYQTARVARYQEVAEQLIASGKAYYAYETKEELDAMREAAMAKQEKPRYNGAARELNLAYKDDPNRVIRFKNPLDGTVVFDDLIKGKIEIANSELDDMVIFRPDGYPTYNFAVVVDDWDMNINEVIRGDDHINNTPRQINLYEAIGAPVPKFGHMPMILDEQGAKLSKRTGAADVMQYKDAGYLPEALLSYLARLGWSHGDQEIFTRQELIDLFDVTNCNSKAARLDMAKLGWVNQHFLKTETPESIVPHLVYQLEKLGLDLAKGPAPVDVVIALRERVQTLKEMAEKAVVWYTPLSEYDEAAVAKHFKAGAEVPLAKARELLAAAEWTAEGVSAALHEVAAQLEIGMGKVAQPLRVAITGTQVSPDISHTVYLAGRDEALKRIDAALIKIPTA
;
A
#
# COMPACT_ATOMS: atom_id res chain seq x y z
N MET A 1 -30.06 -5.29 -5.53
CA MET A 1 -29.43 -4.40 -4.50
C MET A 1 -28.08 -3.99 -5.05
N THR A 2 -27.72 -2.73 -4.87
CA THR A 2 -26.40 -2.20 -5.22
C THR A 2 -25.34 -2.87 -4.32
N VAL A 3 -24.21 -3.23 -4.88
CA VAL A 3 -23.10 -3.82 -4.11
C VAL A 3 -22.58 -2.80 -3.09
N ARG A 4 -22.40 -3.24 -1.85
CA ARG A 4 -21.87 -2.42 -0.79
C ARG A 4 -20.81 -3.20 -0.02
N THR A 5 -19.57 -2.79 -0.19
CA THR A 5 -18.41 -3.38 0.43
C THR A 5 -17.85 -2.48 1.53
N ARG A 6 -16.94 -3.00 2.34
CA ARG A 6 -16.24 -2.19 3.34
C ARG A 6 -14.79 -2.63 3.51
N PHE A 7 -13.92 -1.68 3.77
CA PHE A 7 -12.63 -1.91 4.39
C PHE A 7 -12.74 -1.58 5.88
N ALA A 8 -12.33 -2.52 6.73
CA ALA A 8 -12.55 -2.44 8.16
C ALA A 8 -11.25 -2.76 8.93
N PRO A 9 -10.24 -1.87 8.86
CA PRO A 9 -8.96 -2.10 9.52
C PRO A 9 -9.04 -1.87 11.03
N SER A 10 -8.33 -2.72 11.79
CA SER A 10 -8.04 -2.46 13.21
C SER A 10 -6.79 -1.59 13.31
N PRO A 11 -6.85 -0.41 13.97
CA PRO A 11 -5.75 0.55 14.01
C PRO A 11 -4.70 0.17 15.08
N THR A 12 -4.18 -1.05 15.00
CA THR A 12 -3.15 -1.59 15.91
C THR A 12 -1.74 -1.50 15.34
N GLY A 13 -1.57 -0.76 14.25
CA GLY A 13 -0.32 -0.52 13.54
C GLY A 13 -0.57 0.12 12.18
N TYR A 14 0.50 0.25 11.41
CA TYR A 14 0.45 0.82 10.05
C TYR A 14 -0.30 -0.09 9.07
N LEU A 15 -0.79 0.50 7.98
CA LEU A 15 -1.40 -0.26 6.89
C LEU A 15 -0.33 -1.02 6.12
N HIS A 16 -0.29 -2.34 6.30
CA HIS A 16 0.61 -3.20 5.52
C HIS A 16 -0.01 -3.55 4.15
N ILE A 17 0.82 -4.00 3.22
CA ILE A 17 0.39 -4.31 1.84
C ILE A 17 -0.75 -5.33 1.74
N GLY A 18 -0.87 -6.27 2.68
CA GLY A 18 -2.00 -7.19 2.74
C GLY A 18 -3.32 -6.46 3.05
N GLY A 19 -3.28 -5.49 3.96
CA GLY A 19 -4.41 -4.59 4.24
C GLY A 19 -4.74 -3.70 3.05
N ALA A 20 -3.73 -3.13 2.41
CA ALA A 20 -3.90 -2.31 1.20
C ALA A 20 -4.53 -3.10 0.05
N ARG A 21 -4.12 -4.38 -0.16
CA ARG A 21 -4.77 -5.26 -1.14
C ARG A 21 -6.22 -5.53 -0.77
N THR A 22 -6.52 -5.75 0.51
CA THR A 22 -7.91 -5.91 0.96
C THR A 22 -8.74 -4.67 0.67
N ALA A 23 -8.23 -3.49 1.01
CA ALA A 23 -8.89 -2.23 0.68
C ALA A 23 -9.11 -2.07 -0.82
N LEU A 24 -8.09 -2.35 -1.64
CA LEU A 24 -8.16 -2.31 -3.09
C LEU A 24 -9.26 -3.23 -3.64
N TYR A 25 -9.33 -4.48 -3.19
CA TYR A 25 -10.32 -5.43 -3.71
C TYR A 25 -11.75 -5.06 -3.31
N CYS A 26 -11.96 -4.60 -2.07
CA CYS A 26 -13.25 -4.06 -1.64
C CYS A 26 -13.66 -2.84 -2.47
N TRP A 27 -12.70 -1.94 -2.71
CA TRP A 27 -12.91 -0.74 -3.52
C TRP A 27 -13.22 -1.07 -4.98
N LEU A 28 -12.44 -1.97 -5.60
CA LEU A 28 -12.63 -2.39 -6.98
C LEU A 28 -13.98 -3.08 -7.20
N GLU A 29 -14.37 -4.00 -6.32
CA GLU A 29 -15.68 -4.67 -6.42
C GLU A 29 -16.83 -3.66 -6.33
N ALA A 30 -16.75 -2.70 -5.41
CA ALA A 30 -17.74 -1.64 -5.33
C ALA A 30 -17.77 -0.79 -6.62
N ARG A 31 -16.62 -0.33 -7.10
CA ARG A 31 -16.54 0.52 -8.31
C ARG A 31 -16.96 -0.22 -9.57
N HIS A 32 -16.53 -1.47 -9.74
CA HIS A 32 -16.92 -2.31 -10.88
C HIS A 32 -18.43 -2.51 -10.97
N ARG A 33 -19.07 -2.74 -9.81
CA ARG A 33 -20.52 -2.97 -9.73
C ARG A 33 -21.36 -1.69 -9.64
N GLY A 34 -20.75 -0.51 -9.74
CA GLY A 34 -21.44 0.77 -9.54
C GLY A 34 -22.04 0.90 -8.14
N GLY A 35 -21.35 0.33 -7.15
CA GLY A 35 -21.76 0.26 -5.75
C GLY A 35 -21.04 1.27 -4.86
N GLU A 36 -21.08 1.01 -3.56
CA GLU A 36 -20.53 1.90 -2.53
C GLU A 36 -19.45 1.18 -1.71
N PHE A 37 -18.42 1.94 -1.34
CA PHE A 37 -17.30 1.51 -0.53
C PHE A 37 -17.26 2.26 0.79
N VAL A 38 -17.32 1.53 1.91
CA VAL A 38 -17.38 2.07 3.27
C VAL A 38 -16.04 1.89 3.97
N LEU A 39 -15.58 2.90 4.71
CA LEU A 39 -14.44 2.79 5.63
C LEU A 39 -14.92 2.73 7.06
N ARG A 40 -14.59 1.65 7.78
CA ARG A 40 -14.84 1.48 9.21
C ARG A 40 -13.55 1.21 9.95
N ILE A 41 -13.32 1.96 11.02
CA ILE A 41 -12.17 1.79 11.91
C ILE A 41 -12.60 0.91 13.09
N GLU A 42 -11.98 -0.27 13.21
CA GLU A 42 -12.30 -1.26 14.26
C GLU A 42 -11.39 -1.03 15.49
N ASP A 43 -11.70 0.00 16.25
CA ASP A 43 -10.92 0.54 17.39
C ASP A 43 -11.40 0.04 18.76
N THR A 44 -12.14 -1.07 18.81
CA THR A 44 -12.65 -1.65 20.08
C THR A 44 -11.57 -2.23 20.99
N ASP A 45 -10.37 -2.48 20.48
CA ASP A 45 -9.18 -2.80 21.29
C ASP A 45 -8.47 -1.49 21.68
N ARG A 46 -8.91 -0.87 22.75
CA ARG A 46 -8.44 0.44 23.20
C ARG A 46 -6.98 0.50 23.63
N GLU A 47 -6.41 -0.63 24.04
CA GLU A 47 -5.00 -0.70 24.47
C GLU A 47 -4.06 -0.64 23.28
N ARG A 48 -4.45 -1.23 22.15
CA ARG A 48 -3.63 -1.31 20.94
C ARG A 48 -4.01 -0.29 19.86
N SER A 49 -5.20 0.31 19.95
CA SER A 49 -5.66 1.30 18.97
C SER A 49 -5.10 2.67 19.31
N THR A 50 -4.44 3.32 18.38
CA THR A 50 -3.83 4.64 18.57
C THR A 50 -4.27 5.60 17.46
N GLN A 51 -4.37 6.89 17.77
CA GLN A 51 -4.69 7.92 16.77
C GLN A 51 -3.64 7.94 15.66
N ALA A 52 -2.36 7.78 15.97
CA ALA A 52 -1.30 7.75 14.98
C ALA A 52 -1.47 6.58 13.98
N ALA A 53 -1.97 5.43 14.43
CA ALA A 53 -2.25 4.30 13.53
C ALA A 53 -3.48 4.57 12.63
N ILE A 54 -4.50 5.27 13.15
CA ILE A 54 -5.65 5.71 12.37
C ILE A 54 -5.19 6.69 11.29
N ASP A 55 -4.45 7.71 11.67
CA ASP A 55 -3.94 8.74 10.74
C ASP A 55 -3.08 8.11 9.63
N ALA A 56 -2.21 7.14 9.98
CA ALA A 56 -1.40 6.42 9.01
C ALA A 56 -2.22 5.57 8.03
N ILE A 57 -3.33 4.96 8.48
CA ILE A 57 -4.24 4.23 7.59
C ILE A 57 -4.91 5.21 6.61
N LEU A 58 -5.40 6.35 7.10
CA LEU A 58 -6.05 7.36 6.28
C LEU A 58 -5.07 7.98 5.26
N GLU A 59 -3.86 8.30 5.68
CA GLU A 59 -2.80 8.81 4.78
C GLU A 59 -2.45 7.79 3.69
N ALA A 60 -2.33 6.51 4.03
CA ALA A 60 -2.05 5.46 3.06
C ALA A 60 -3.20 5.28 2.05
N MET A 61 -4.45 5.34 2.49
CA MET A 61 -5.62 5.27 1.59
C MET A 61 -5.71 6.49 0.68
N ASP A 62 -5.42 7.68 1.20
CA ASP A 62 -5.39 8.91 0.42
C ASP A 62 -4.28 8.86 -0.64
N TRP A 63 -3.06 8.47 -0.27
CA TRP A 63 -1.97 8.29 -1.22
C TRP A 63 -2.27 7.27 -2.32
N LEU A 64 -2.95 6.16 -1.98
CA LEU A 64 -3.40 5.17 -2.95
C LEU A 64 -4.61 5.64 -3.78
N GLY A 65 -5.26 6.73 -3.40
CA GLY A 65 -6.47 7.23 -4.05
C GLY A 65 -7.68 6.28 -3.90
N LEU A 66 -7.76 5.54 -2.78
CA LEU A 66 -8.87 4.64 -2.44
C LEU A 66 -9.93 5.39 -1.64
N GLY A 67 -10.58 6.38 -2.28
CA GLY A 67 -11.65 7.16 -1.66
C GLY A 67 -12.87 6.32 -1.31
N TYR A 68 -13.45 6.56 -0.14
CA TYR A 68 -14.66 5.91 0.37
C TYR A 68 -15.89 6.82 0.21
N ASP A 69 -17.07 6.20 0.10
CA ASP A 69 -18.33 6.90 -0.05
C ASP A 69 -18.95 7.25 1.31
N GLU A 70 -18.66 6.44 2.34
CA GLU A 70 -19.08 6.64 3.73
C GLU A 70 -17.96 6.28 4.69
N GLY A 71 -17.78 7.10 5.72
CA GLY A 71 -16.76 6.88 6.76
C GLY A 71 -15.83 8.08 6.95
N PRO A 72 -14.76 7.93 7.77
CA PRO A 72 -14.50 6.78 8.61
C PRO A 72 -15.51 6.65 9.75
N ILE A 73 -16.05 5.44 9.92
CA ILE A 73 -16.96 5.11 11.01
C ILE A 73 -16.17 4.39 12.10
N TYR A 74 -16.26 4.86 13.35
CA TYR A 74 -15.51 4.32 14.47
C TYR A 74 -16.37 3.40 15.33
N GLN A 75 -15.92 2.18 15.61
CA GLN A 75 -16.66 1.21 16.42
C GLN A 75 -16.85 1.69 17.88
N THR A 76 -15.87 2.36 18.46
CA THR A 76 -15.98 2.91 19.82
C THR A 76 -17.12 3.92 19.96
N ALA A 77 -17.50 4.62 18.90
CA ALA A 77 -18.63 5.54 18.89
C ALA A 77 -20.00 4.82 18.87
N ARG A 78 -20.03 3.50 18.65
CA ARG A 78 -21.25 2.72 18.45
C ARG A 78 -21.58 1.76 19.60
N VAL A 79 -20.87 1.84 20.72
CA VAL A 79 -21.00 0.89 21.86
C VAL A 79 -22.44 0.76 22.34
N ALA A 80 -23.20 1.87 22.41
CA ALA A 80 -24.60 1.84 22.80
C ALA A 80 -25.47 0.98 21.85
N ARG A 81 -25.18 1.00 20.54
CA ARG A 81 -25.90 0.18 19.56
C ARG A 81 -25.59 -1.31 19.74
N TYR A 82 -24.35 -1.66 20.01
CA TYR A 82 -24.00 -3.05 20.30
C TYR A 82 -24.67 -3.56 21.57
N GLN A 83 -24.73 -2.71 22.60
CA GLN A 83 -25.43 -3.05 23.83
C GLN A 83 -26.92 -3.30 23.59
N GLU A 84 -27.59 -2.43 22.85
CA GLU A 84 -29.00 -2.61 22.46
C GLU A 84 -29.25 -3.95 21.78
N VAL A 85 -28.42 -4.32 20.79
CA VAL A 85 -28.56 -5.60 20.07
C VAL A 85 -28.25 -6.79 20.99
N ALA A 86 -27.27 -6.69 21.88
CA ALA A 86 -26.98 -7.74 22.86
C ALA A 86 -28.16 -7.97 23.82
N GLU A 87 -28.81 -6.90 24.29
CA GLU A 87 -30.02 -6.97 25.13
C GLU A 87 -31.22 -7.60 24.39
N GLN A 88 -31.37 -7.27 23.11
CA GLN A 88 -32.39 -7.94 22.25
C GLN A 88 -32.14 -9.44 22.13
N LEU A 89 -30.88 -9.87 21.98
CA LEU A 89 -30.52 -11.29 21.95
C LEU A 89 -30.79 -11.98 23.29
N ILE A 90 -30.53 -11.33 24.43
CA ILE A 90 -30.88 -11.86 25.76
C ILE A 90 -32.39 -11.98 25.91
N ALA A 91 -33.15 -10.94 25.58
CA ALA A 91 -34.60 -10.93 25.67
C ALA A 91 -35.27 -12.01 24.81
N SER A 92 -34.67 -12.34 23.65
CA SER A 92 -35.11 -13.42 22.76
C SER A 92 -34.57 -14.81 23.11
N GLY A 93 -33.81 -14.95 24.21
CA GLY A 93 -33.22 -16.21 24.65
C GLY A 93 -32.08 -16.72 23.75
N LYS A 94 -31.53 -15.85 22.88
CA LYS A 94 -30.42 -16.16 21.98
C LYS A 94 -29.03 -15.78 22.51
N ALA A 95 -29.00 -15.11 23.68
CA ALA A 95 -27.81 -14.82 24.44
C ALA A 95 -28.11 -14.92 25.94
N TYR A 96 -27.07 -15.00 26.76
CA TYR A 96 -27.21 -15.13 28.21
C TYR A 96 -26.00 -14.54 28.94
N TYR A 97 -26.21 -14.18 30.20
CA TYR A 97 -25.11 -13.77 31.10
C TYR A 97 -24.35 -14.98 31.61
N ALA A 98 -23.06 -14.82 31.71
CA ALA A 98 -22.13 -15.80 32.28
C ALA A 98 -21.12 -15.08 33.18
N TYR A 99 -20.66 -15.77 34.25
CA TYR A 99 -19.89 -15.17 35.33
C TYR A 99 -18.69 -16.02 35.74
N GLU A 100 -18.30 -17.01 34.92
CA GLU A 100 -17.15 -17.88 35.20
C GLU A 100 -15.88 -17.05 35.35
N THR A 101 -15.12 -17.35 36.38
CA THR A 101 -13.81 -16.77 36.62
C THR A 101 -12.79 -17.29 35.60
N LYS A 102 -11.66 -16.60 35.51
CA LYS A 102 -10.56 -17.05 34.66
C LYS A 102 -10.09 -18.44 35.05
N GLU A 103 -9.99 -18.71 36.35
CA GLU A 103 -9.57 -20.00 36.90
C GLU A 103 -10.52 -21.14 36.51
N GLU A 104 -11.84 -20.88 36.54
CA GLU A 104 -12.85 -21.85 36.10
C GLU A 104 -12.76 -22.14 34.60
N LEU A 105 -12.56 -21.09 33.79
CA LEU A 105 -12.38 -21.25 32.34
C LEU A 105 -11.07 -21.98 31.98
N ASP A 106 -10.00 -21.70 32.70
CA ASP A 106 -8.71 -22.38 32.53
C ASP A 106 -8.82 -23.89 32.94
N ALA A 107 -9.53 -24.17 34.01
CA ALA A 107 -9.81 -25.57 34.40
C ALA A 107 -10.64 -26.33 33.36
N MET A 108 -11.64 -25.70 32.75
CA MET A 108 -12.41 -26.26 31.62
C MET A 108 -11.50 -26.58 30.43
N ARG A 109 -10.58 -25.67 30.10
CA ARG A 109 -9.62 -25.84 29.01
C ARG A 109 -8.69 -26.98 29.26
N GLU A 110 -8.12 -27.09 30.46
CA GLU A 110 -7.22 -28.17 30.87
C GLU A 110 -7.94 -29.54 30.85
N ALA A 111 -9.18 -29.60 31.34
CA ALA A 111 -9.98 -30.80 31.31
C ALA A 111 -10.27 -31.30 29.87
N ALA A 112 -10.54 -30.39 28.93
CA ALA A 112 -10.73 -30.71 27.51
C ALA A 112 -9.40 -31.23 26.89
N MET A 113 -8.29 -30.54 27.16
CA MET A 113 -6.96 -30.94 26.68
C MET A 113 -6.54 -32.33 27.21
N ALA A 114 -6.82 -32.64 28.48
CA ALA A 114 -6.55 -33.95 29.07
C ALA A 114 -7.34 -35.08 28.36
N LYS A 115 -8.49 -34.77 27.79
CA LYS A 115 -9.30 -35.70 26.99
C LYS A 115 -8.92 -35.69 25.49
N GLN A 116 -7.91 -34.92 25.09
CA GLN A 116 -7.54 -34.68 23.67
C GLN A 116 -8.65 -34.08 22.84
N GLU A 117 -9.57 -33.32 23.48
CA GLU A 117 -10.62 -32.59 22.85
C GLU A 117 -10.15 -31.16 22.54
N LYS A 118 -10.71 -30.52 21.49
CA LYS A 118 -10.45 -29.12 21.19
C LYS A 118 -11.00 -28.25 22.32
N PRO A 119 -10.20 -27.41 22.99
CA PRO A 119 -10.68 -26.56 24.07
C PRO A 119 -11.77 -25.61 23.59
N ARG A 120 -12.93 -25.70 24.19
CA ARG A 120 -14.11 -24.87 23.92
C ARG A 120 -14.84 -24.59 25.23
N TYR A 121 -15.63 -23.52 25.25
CA TYR A 121 -16.55 -23.30 26.36
C TYR A 121 -17.61 -24.41 26.37
N ASN A 122 -17.80 -25.05 27.51
CA ASN A 122 -18.67 -26.21 27.64
C ASN A 122 -20.16 -25.91 27.81
N GLY A 123 -20.54 -24.62 27.76
CA GLY A 123 -21.95 -24.19 27.95
C GLY A 123 -22.44 -24.22 29.39
N ALA A 124 -21.55 -24.18 30.40
CA ALA A 124 -21.90 -24.35 31.80
C ALA A 124 -23.03 -23.41 32.27
N ALA A 125 -23.04 -22.14 31.81
CA ALA A 125 -24.06 -21.15 32.16
C ALA A 125 -25.27 -21.14 31.20
N ARG A 126 -25.23 -21.89 30.11
CA ARG A 126 -26.17 -21.79 28.97
C ARG A 126 -27.65 -21.91 29.36
N GLU A 127 -27.99 -22.81 30.26
CA GLU A 127 -29.37 -23.10 30.67
C GLU A 127 -29.72 -22.55 32.07
N LEU A 128 -28.79 -21.81 32.70
CA LEU A 128 -28.98 -21.30 34.06
C LEU A 128 -29.86 -20.05 34.14
N ASN A 129 -30.13 -19.40 33.01
CA ASN A 129 -30.93 -18.17 32.92
C ASN A 129 -30.51 -17.11 33.96
N LEU A 130 -29.21 -16.90 34.13
CA LEU A 130 -28.65 -16.00 35.12
C LEU A 130 -29.11 -14.56 34.86
N ALA A 131 -29.58 -13.90 35.95
CA ALA A 131 -29.94 -12.50 35.88
C ALA A 131 -28.68 -11.61 35.77
N TYR A 132 -28.89 -10.38 35.32
CA TYR A 132 -27.86 -9.36 35.37
C TYR A 132 -27.32 -9.16 36.79
N LYS A 133 -26.00 -9.14 36.92
CA LYS A 133 -25.29 -8.75 38.15
C LYS A 133 -24.15 -7.82 37.76
N ASP A 134 -23.88 -6.86 38.62
CA ASP A 134 -22.66 -6.07 38.50
C ASP A 134 -21.47 -6.90 39.06
N ASP A 135 -20.79 -7.59 38.17
CA ASP A 135 -19.76 -8.55 38.47
C ASP A 135 -18.57 -8.34 37.51
N PRO A 136 -17.32 -8.31 38.00
CA PRO A 136 -16.14 -8.10 37.16
C PRO A 136 -15.91 -9.22 36.13
N ASN A 137 -16.51 -10.40 36.31
CA ASN A 137 -16.41 -11.52 35.36
C ASN A 137 -17.60 -11.56 34.40
N ARG A 138 -18.55 -10.62 34.51
CA ARG A 138 -19.75 -10.61 33.66
C ARG A 138 -19.39 -10.53 32.19
N VAL A 139 -19.82 -11.55 31.45
CA VAL A 139 -19.82 -11.55 29.97
C VAL A 139 -21.24 -11.82 29.46
N ILE A 140 -21.50 -11.46 28.22
CA ILE A 140 -22.67 -11.94 27.47
C ILE A 140 -22.14 -12.94 26.46
N ARG A 141 -22.75 -14.14 26.45
CA ARG A 141 -22.42 -15.20 25.49
C ARG A 141 -23.58 -15.40 24.51
N PHE A 142 -23.22 -15.57 23.25
CA PHE A 142 -24.16 -15.96 22.22
C PHE A 142 -24.49 -17.44 22.36
N LYS A 143 -25.80 -17.78 22.34
CA LYS A 143 -26.31 -19.14 22.42
C LYS A 143 -26.23 -19.78 21.04
N ASN A 144 -25.06 -20.32 20.67
CA ASN A 144 -24.82 -20.92 19.36
C ASN A 144 -25.73 -22.12 19.14
N PRO A 145 -26.29 -22.35 17.93
CA PRO A 145 -26.97 -23.60 17.63
C PRO A 145 -26.10 -24.83 17.92
N LEU A 146 -26.64 -25.88 18.51
CA LEU A 146 -25.88 -27.08 18.85
C LEU A 146 -25.84 -28.09 17.69
N ASP A 147 -26.91 -28.09 16.91
CA ASP A 147 -27.12 -29.05 15.81
C ASP A 147 -27.09 -28.33 14.46
N GLY A 148 -26.98 -29.12 13.39
CA GLY A 148 -26.95 -28.62 12.03
C GLY A 148 -25.58 -28.19 11.58
N THR A 149 -25.52 -27.62 10.39
CA THR A 149 -24.29 -27.23 9.70
C THR A 149 -24.47 -25.85 9.08
N VAL A 150 -23.50 -24.96 9.33
CA VAL A 150 -23.41 -23.68 8.59
C VAL A 150 -22.79 -23.97 7.23
N VAL A 151 -23.50 -23.60 6.18
CA VAL A 151 -23.06 -23.77 4.79
C VAL A 151 -23.08 -22.42 4.11
N PHE A 152 -22.00 -22.05 3.45
CA PHE A 152 -21.94 -20.84 2.65
C PHE A 152 -21.04 -21.02 1.43
N ASP A 153 -21.40 -20.34 0.36
CA ASP A 153 -20.63 -20.30 -0.88
C ASP A 153 -19.70 -19.08 -0.85
N ASP A 154 -18.41 -19.32 -0.59
CA ASP A 154 -17.42 -18.27 -0.62
C ASP A 154 -17.05 -17.91 -2.06
N LEU A 155 -17.02 -16.62 -2.38
CA LEU A 155 -16.76 -16.12 -3.73
C LEU A 155 -15.39 -16.55 -4.30
N ILE A 156 -14.44 -16.89 -3.42
CA ILE A 156 -13.05 -17.24 -3.80
C ILE A 156 -12.72 -18.69 -3.47
N LYS A 157 -13.15 -19.18 -2.30
CA LYS A 157 -12.81 -20.53 -1.80
C LYS A 157 -13.84 -21.58 -2.19
N GLY A 158 -15.01 -21.17 -2.71
CA GLY A 158 -16.12 -22.08 -3.01
C GLY A 158 -16.89 -22.50 -1.77
N LYS A 159 -17.57 -23.63 -1.83
CA LYS A 159 -18.45 -24.12 -0.77
C LYS A 159 -17.68 -24.48 0.50
N ILE A 160 -18.10 -23.93 1.63
CA ILE A 160 -17.55 -24.21 2.97
C ILE A 160 -18.68 -24.70 3.88
N GLU A 161 -18.43 -25.76 4.64
CA GLU A 161 -19.37 -26.40 5.55
C GLU A 161 -18.71 -26.59 6.92
N ILE A 162 -19.35 -26.12 7.98
CA ILE A 162 -18.88 -26.25 9.35
C ILE A 162 -20.04 -26.69 10.23
N ALA A 163 -19.91 -27.82 10.92
CA ALA A 163 -20.91 -28.29 11.87
C ALA A 163 -21.03 -27.36 13.07
N ASN A 164 -22.25 -27.03 13.49
CA ASN A 164 -22.47 -26.20 14.68
C ASN A 164 -21.89 -26.82 15.95
N SER A 165 -21.82 -28.15 16.02
CA SER A 165 -21.15 -28.87 17.10
C SER A 165 -19.64 -28.57 17.24
N GLU A 166 -19.01 -27.97 16.21
CA GLU A 166 -17.62 -27.51 16.28
C GLU A 166 -17.48 -26.08 16.82
N LEU A 167 -18.57 -25.36 16.94
CA LEU A 167 -18.64 -24.00 17.45
C LEU A 167 -19.02 -24.02 18.93
N ASP A 168 -18.64 -22.98 19.66
CA ASP A 168 -19.00 -22.78 21.07
C ASP A 168 -19.78 -21.49 21.27
N ASP A 169 -20.37 -21.34 22.45
CA ASP A 169 -21.07 -20.12 22.86
C ASP A 169 -20.03 -19.02 23.10
N MET A 170 -19.71 -18.31 22.02
CA MET A 170 -18.70 -17.24 22.08
C MET A 170 -19.15 -16.06 22.93
N VAL A 171 -18.19 -15.42 23.58
CA VAL A 171 -18.44 -14.12 24.22
C VAL A 171 -18.72 -13.08 23.14
N ILE A 172 -19.84 -12.35 23.28
CA ILE A 172 -20.21 -11.23 22.40
C ILE A 172 -19.99 -9.87 23.06
N PHE A 173 -20.04 -9.82 24.42
CA PHE A 173 -19.78 -8.62 25.20
C PHE A 173 -18.85 -8.93 26.37
N ARG A 174 -17.80 -8.12 26.52
CA ARG A 174 -16.74 -8.28 27.51
C ARG A 174 -17.11 -7.61 28.84
N PRO A 175 -16.39 -7.94 29.94
CA PRO A 175 -16.61 -7.31 31.25
C PRO A 175 -16.38 -5.80 31.25
N ASP A 176 -15.47 -5.31 30.36
CA ASP A 176 -15.14 -3.88 30.23
C ASP A 176 -16.24 -3.06 29.53
N GLY A 177 -17.36 -3.69 29.16
CA GLY A 177 -18.49 -3.03 28.50
C GLY A 177 -18.33 -2.83 27.00
N TYR A 178 -17.36 -3.51 26.36
CA TYR A 178 -17.17 -3.46 24.92
C TYR A 178 -17.55 -4.78 24.23
N PRO A 179 -18.04 -4.73 22.98
CA PRO A 179 -18.33 -5.93 22.21
C PRO A 179 -17.03 -6.64 21.84
N THR A 180 -17.15 -7.94 21.51
CA THR A 180 -16.09 -8.67 20.84
C THR A 180 -16.13 -8.42 19.33
N TYR A 181 -15.00 -8.68 18.65
CA TYR A 181 -14.85 -8.49 17.21
C TYR A 181 -16.00 -9.08 16.39
N ASN A 182 -16.31 -10.37 16.55
CA ASN A 182 -17.32 -11.04 15.73
C ASN A 182 -18.70 -10.41 15.88
N PHE A 183 -19.05 -9.96 17.06
CA PHE A 183 -20.35 -9.35 17.31
C PHE A 183 -20.43 -7.92 16.74
N ALA A 184 -19.42 -7.09 17.02
CA ALA A 184 -19.37 -5.72 16.51
C ALA A 184 -19.45 -5.68 14.98
N VAL A 185 -18.67 -6.53 14.30
CA VAL A 185 -18.65 -6.63 12.82
C VAL A 185 -20.02 -6.97 12.26
N VAL A 186 -20.73 -7.94 12.85
CA VAL A 186 -22.07 -8.35 12.37
C VAL A 186 -23.08 -7.22 12.53
N VAL A 187 -23.11 -6.55 13.68
CA VAL A 187 -24.04 -5.44 13.93
C VAL A 187 -23.75 -4.27 12.97
N ASP A 188 -22.48 -3.96 12.77
CA ASP A 188 -22.08 -2.88 11.87
C ASP A 188 -22.36 -3.20 10.41
N ASP A 189 -21.99 -4.38 9.95
CA ASP A 189 -22.25 -4.79 8.56
C ASP A 189 -23.76 -4.79 8.26
N TRP A 190 -24.59 -5.16 9.25
CA TRP A 190 -26.05 -5.06 9.15
C TRP A 190 -26.53 -3.61 9.06
N ASP A 191 -26.18 -2.78 10.04
CA ASP A 191 -26.63 -1.38 10.10
C ASP A 191 -26.14 -0.55 8.89
N MET A 192 -24.95 -0.88 8.37
CA MET A 192 -24.35 -0.24 7.19
C MET A 192 -24.82 -0.87 5.87
N ASN A 193 -25.71 -1.86 5.90
CA ASN A 193 -26.21 -2.58 4.73
C ASN A 193 -25.08 -3.19 3.87
N ILE A 194 -24.00 -3.65 4.48
CA ILE A 194 -22.93 -4.35 3.78
C ILE A 194 -23.48 -5.69 3.28
N ASN A 195 -23.38 -5.91 1.98
CA ASN A 195 -23.90 -7.13 1.35
C ASN A 195 -22.81 -8.01 0.71
N GLU A 196 -21.57 -7.50 0.64
CA GLU A 196 -20.40 -8.29 0.24
C GLU A 196 -19.20 -8.01 1.17
N VAL A 197 -18.67 -9.07 1.78
CA VAL A 197 -17.57 -9.03 2.76
C VAL A 197 -16.34 -9.67 2.15
N ILE A 198 -15.41 -8.86 1.66
CA ILE A 198 -14.12 -9.30 1.13
C ILE A 198 -13.06 -9.05 2.20
N ARG A 199 -12.27 -10.09 2.54
CA ARG A 199 -11.26 -10.02 3.62
C ARG A 199 -10.22 -11.13 3.53
N GLY A 200 -9.21 -11.11 4.39
CA GLY A 200 -8.21 -12.17 4.46
C GLY A 200 -8.79 -13.54 4.88
N ASP A 201 -8.20 -14.62 4.41
CA ASP A 201 -8.64 -15.99 4.70
C ASP A 201 -8.32 -16.46 6.14
N ASP A 202 -7.57 -15.69 6.89
CA ASP A 202 -7.42 -15.84 8.34
C ASP A 202 -8.74 -15.64 9.11
N HIS A 203 -9.73 -15.00 8.49
CA HIS A 203 -11.08 -14.81 9.02
C HIS A 203 -12.10 -15.92 8.65
N ILE A 204 -11.72 -16.94 7.89
CA ILE A 204 -12.63 -18.02 7.48
C ILE A 204 -13.30 -18.68 8.70
N ASN A 205 -12.55 -18.94 9.77
CA ASN A 205 -13.07 -19.55 11.00
C ASN A 205 -14.04 -18.65 11.80
N ASN A 206 -14.07 -17.35 11.50
CA ASN A 206 -15.03 -16.42 12.10
C ASN A 206 -16.38 -16.44 11.36
N THR A 207 -16.37 -16.74 10.07
CA THR A 207 -17.55 -16.64 9.20
C THR A 207 -18.73 -17.50 9.67
N PRO A 208 -18.58 -18.77 10.05
CA PRO A 208 -19.72 -19.56 10.54
C PRO A 208 -20.35 -18.96 11.81
N ARG A 209 -19.52 -18.45 12.73
CA ARG A 209 -19.98 -17.79 13.96
C ARG A 209 -20.77 -16.50 13.65
N GLN A 210 -20.28 -15.75 12.66
CA GLN A 210 -20.94 -14.53 12.20
C GLN A 210 -22.25 -14.82 11.48
N ILE A 211 -22.33 -15.87 10.66
CA ILE A 211 -23.57 -16.31 10.00
C ILE A 211 -24.63 -16.63 11.04
N ASN A 212 -24.30 -17.43 12.06
CA ASN A 212 -25.22 -17.73 13.15
C ASN A 212 -25.69 -16.46 13.89
N LEU A 213 -24.83 -15.46 14.02
CA LEU A 213 -25.21 -14.15 14.60
C LEU A 213 -26.17 -13.38 13.68
N TYR A 214 -25.90 -13.30 12.36
CA TYR A 214 -26.81 -12.66 11.39
C TYR A 214 -28.21 -13.28 11.47
N GLU A 215 -28.28 -14.60 11.47
CA GLU A 215 -29.55 -15.34 11.59
C GLU A 215 -30.24 -15.07 12.94
N ALA A 216 -29.47 -15.00 14.01
CA ALA A 216 -30.01 -14.76 15.35
C ALA A 216 -30.60 -13.36 15.51
N ILE A 217 -29.99 -12.34 14.92
CA ILE A 217 -30.52 -10.97 14.95
C ILE A 217 -31.54 -10.68 13.85
N GLY A 218 -31.78 -11.66 12.95
CA GLY A 218 -32.72 -11.50 11.83
C GLY A 218 -32.18 -10.62 10.70
N ALA A 219 -30.87 -10.48 10.59
CA ALA A 219 -30.21 -9.71 9.54
C ALA A 219 -29.93 -10.57 8.29
N PRO A 220 -29.94 -9.98 7.10
CA PRO A 220 -29.51 -10.68 5.90
C PRO A 220 -28.04 -11.05 5.98
N VAL A 221 -27.70 -12.30 5.62
CA VAL A 221 -26.32 -12.77 5.57
C VAL A 221 -25.66 -12.21 4.30
N PRO A 222 -24.52 -11.49 4.39
CA PRO A 222 -23.79 -11.01 3.22
C PRO A 222 -23.12 -12.16 2.48
N LYS A 223 -22.71 -11.93 1.23
CA LYS A 223 -21.78 -12.81 0.54
C LYS A 223 -20.37 -12.63 1.12
N PHE A 224 -19.60 -13.68 1.16
CA PHE A 224 -18.22 -13.67 1.67
C PHE A 224 -17.22 -14.01 0.57
N GLY A 225 -16.09 -13.33 0.55
CA GLY A 225 -14.93 -13.64 -0.27
C GLY A 225 -13.65 -13.60 0.57
N HIS A 226 -13.01 -14.77 0.77
CA HIS A 226 -11.81 -14.89 1.60
C HIS A 226 -10.57 -14.99 0.73
N MET A 227 -9.81 -13.90 0.68
CA MET A 227 -8.57 -13.80 -0.10
C MET A 227 -7.43 -14.53 0.62
N PRO A 228 -6.60 -15.28 -0.13
CA PRO A 228 -5.42 -15.92 0.45
C PRO A 228 -4.40 -14.88 0.91
N MET A 229 -3.57 -15.25 1.88
CA MET A 229 -2.48 -14.41 2.38
C MET A 229 -1.46 -14.10 1.26
N ILE A 230 -0.76 -12.99 1.42
CA ILE A 230 0.45 -12.69 0.66
C ILE A 230 1.64 -13.30 1.42
N LEU A 231 2.52 -13.99 0.70
CA LEU A 231 3.76 -14.54 1.21
C LEU A 231 4.93 -13.62 0.83
N ASP A 232 6.02 -13.69 1.58
CA ASP A 232 7.27 -13.04 1.21
C ASP A 232 7.94 -13.74 0.00
N GLU A 233 9.06 -13.22 -0.47
CA GLU A 233 9.80 -13.80 -1.61
C GLU A 233 10.27 -15.23 -1.35
N GLN A 234 10.50 -15.60 -0.10
CA GLN A 234 10.90 -16.94 0.32
C GLN A 234 9.72 -17.91 0.48
N GLY A 235 8.48 -17.40 0.40
CA GLY A 235 7.26 -18.18 0.55
C GLY A 235 6.81 -18.35 2.00
N ALA A 236 7.36 -17.60 2.95
CA ALA A 236 6.89 -17.53 4.31
C ALA A 236 5.76 -16.48 4.46
N LYS A 237 4.98 -16.59 5.54
CA LYS A 237 3.96 -15.58 5.87
C LYS A 237 4.63 -14.21 6.06
N LEU A 238 4.13 -13.20 5.37
CA LEU A 238 4.56 -11.82 5.58
C LEU A 238 4.48 -11.45 7.06
N SER A 239 5.58 -10.97 7.59
CA SER A 239 5.69 -10.47 8.96
C SER A 239 6.30 -9.07 8.95
N LYS A 240 6.15 -8.33 10.05
CA LYS A 240 6.80 -7.02 10.24
C LYS A 240 8.32 -7.08 10.03
N ARG A 241 8.94 -8.27 10.18
CA ARG A 241 10.39 -8.49 9.99
C ARG A 241 10.77 -8.87 8.55
N THR A 242 9.84 -9.40 7.76
CA THR A 242 10.12 -9.99 6.43
C THR A 242 9.39 -9.28 5.29
N GLY A 243 9.07 -7.98 5.42
CA GLY A 243 8.51 -7.18 4.33
C GLY A 243 7.00 -6.94 4.41
N ALA A 244 6.34 -7.16 5.57
CA ALA A 244 5.07 -6.53 5.84
C ALA A 244 5.30 -5.03 6.05
N ALA A 245 5.92 -4.40 5.04
CA ALA A 245 6.21 -2.99 5.04
C ALA A 245 4.90 -2.21 5.13
N ASP A 246 4.92 -1.16 5.93
CA ASP A 246 3.95 -0.09 5.83
C ASP A 246 3.88 0.38 4.37
N VAL A 247 2.67 0.55 3.87
CA VAL A 247 2.40 1.05 2.51
C VAL A 247 3.18 2.35 2.24
N MET A 248 3.33 3.21 3.23
CA MET A 248 4.07 4.47 3.09
C MET A 248 5.57 4.27 2.82
N GLN A 249 6.15 3.11 3.17
CA GLN A 249 7.53 2.79 2.80
C GLN A 249 7.71 2.60 1.28
N TYR A 250 6.66 2.19 0.57
CA TYR A 250 6.70 2.13 -0.90
C TYR A 250 6.68 3.53 -1.51
N LYS A 251 5.90 4.47 -0.95
CA LYS A 251 5.99 5.90 -1.29
C LYS A 251 7.40 6.42 -1.06
N ASP A 252 7.97 6.11 0.09
CA ASP A 252 9.33 6.50 0.48
C ASP A 252 10.42 5.90 -0.42
N ALA A 253 10.20 4.70 -0.91
CA ALA A 253 11.08 4.04 -1.87
C ALA A 253 10.90 4.55 -3.32
N GLY A 254 9.92 5.45 -3.56
CA GLY A 254 9.71 6.11 -4.84
C GLY A 254 8.84 5.33 -5.82
N TYR A 255 7.96 4.47 -5.32
CA TYR A 255 6.93 3.84 -6.14
C TYR A 255 5.74 4.77 -6.34
N LEU A 256 5.16 4.72 -7.53
CA LEU A 256 3.90 5.41 -7.85
C LEU A 256 2.71 4.63 -7.26
N PRO A 257 1.66 5.31 -6.78
CA PRO A 257 0.47 4.63 -6.26
C PRO A 257 -0.19 3.75 -7.32
N GLU A 258 -0.28 4.19 -8.58
CA GLU A 258 -0.85 3.43 -9.69
C GLU A 258 -0.07 2.13 -9.95
N ALA A 259 1.25 2.18 -9.87
CA ALA A 259 2.10 0.99 -10.01
C ALA A 259 1.86 -0.02 -8.87
N LEU A 260 1.78 0.48 -7.63
CA LEU A 260 1.50 -0.38 -6.48
C LEU A 260 0.12 -1.00 -6.56
N LEU A 261 -0.92 -0.26 -6.96
CA LEU A 261 -2.28 -0.78 -7.13
C LEU A 261 -2.34 -1.86 -8.22
N SER A 262 -1.75 -1.59 -9.40
CA SER A 262 -1.67 -2.57 -10.50
C SER A 262 -0.97 -3.85 -10.05
N TYR A 263 0.14 -3.72 -9.33
CA TYR A 263 0.87 -4.86 -8.79
C TYR A 263 0.08 -5.63 -7.72
N LEU A 264 -0.54 -4.93 -6.76
CA LEU A 264 -1.34 -5.55 -5.69
C LEU A 264 -2.57 -6.29 -6.25
N ALA A 265 -3.20 -5.75 -7.29
CA ALA A 265 -4.31 -6.43 -7.96
C ALA A 265 -3.87 -7.81 -8.48
N ARG A 266 -2.70 -7.91 -9.08
CA ARG A 266 -2.12 -9.17 -9.60
C ARG A 266 -1.70 -10.15 -8.50
N LEU A 267 -1.58 -9.73 -7.27
CA LEU A 267 -1.31 -10.62 -6.13
C LEU A 267 -2.58 -11.35 -5.65
N GLY A 268 -3.16 -12.14 -6.53
CA GLY A 268 -4.32 -12.98 -6.24
C GLY A 268 -5.46 -12.86 -7.24
N TRP A 269 -5.43 -11.90 -8.16
CA TRP A 269 -6.40 -11.77 -9.25
C TRP A 269 -5.69 -11.75 -10.61
N SER A 270 -6.38 -12.15 -11.67
CA SER A 270 -5.86 -12.13 -13.03
C SER A 270 -6.98 -11.95 -14.07
N HIS A 271 -6.63 -11.30 -15.16
CA HIS A 271 -7.49 -11.18 -16.33
C HIS A 271 -6.66 -11.54 -17.58
N GLY A 272 -6.84 -12.78 -18.09
CA GLY A 272 -6.02 -13.31 -19.15
C GLY A 272 -4.51 -13.23 -18.83
N ASP A 273 -3.72 -12.85 -19.83
CA ASP A 273 -2.26 -12.72 -19.74
C ASP A 273 -1.80 -11.27 -19.44
N GLN A 274 -2.74 -10.34 -19.24
CA GLN A 274 -2.40 -8.96 -18.93
C GLN A 274 -1.73 -8.83 -17.55
N GLU A 275 -0.58 -8.16 -17.52
CA GLU A 275 0.25 -8.03 -16.32
C GLU A 275 0.18 -6.65 -15.67
N ILE A 276 -0.10 -5.62 -16.46
CA ILE A 276 -0.19 -4.22 -15.99
C ILE A 276 -1.56 -3.68 -16.34
N PHE A 277 -2.17 -3.00 -15.40
CA PHE A 277 -3.51 -2.42 -15.53
C PHE A 277 -3.48 -0.98 -15.05
N THR A 278 -4.08 -0.09 -15.82
CA THR A 278 -4.46 1.23 -15.33
C THR A 278 -5.58 1.09 -14.30
N ARG A 279 -5.79 2.13 -13.49
CA ARG A 279 -6.90 2.18 -12.51
C ARG A 279 -8.25 1.95 -13.18
N GLN A 280 -8.48 2.54 -14.36
CA GLN A 280 -9.74 2.38 -15.08
C GLN A 280 -9.92 0.94 -15.57
N GLU A 281 -8.89 0.33 -16.13
CA GLU A 281 -8.94 -1.09 -16.52
C GLU A 281 -9.20 -2.01 -15.32
N LEU A 282 -8.62 -1.72 -14.16
CA LEU A 282 -8.92 -2.47 -12.93
C LEU A 282 -10.41 -2.35 -12.56
N ILE A 283 -10.99 -1.14 -12.62
CA ILE A 283 -12.42 -0.92 -12.35
C ILE A 283 -13.28 -1.68 -13.36
N ASP A 284 -12.93 -1.62 -14.65
CA ASP A 284 -13.73 -2.21 -15.72
C ASP A 284 -13.68 -3.74 -15.74
N LEU A 285 -12.58 -4.35 -15.31
CA LEU A 285 -12.29 -5.77 -15.49
C LEU A 285 -12.31 -6.60 -14.20
N PHE A 286 -12.26 -5.94 -13.04
CA PHE A 286 -12.17 -6.65 -11.77
C PHE A 286 -13.45 -7.43 -11.48
N ASP A 287 -13.28 -8.69 -11.09
CA ASP A 287 -14.34 -9.53 -10.57
C ASP A 287 -13.73 -10.39 -9.45
N VAL A 288 -14.24 -10.25 -8.25
CA VAL A 288 -13.76 -10.99 -7.08
C VAL A 288 -13.82 -12.51 -7.26
N THR A 289 -14.74 -13.01 -8.08
CA THR A 289 -14.86 -14.45 -8.35
C THR A 289 -13.72 -15.01 -9.19
N ASN A 290 -12.96 -14.15 -9.87
CA ASN A 290 -11.76 -14.50 -10.63
C ASN A 290 -10.47 -14.47 -9.76
N CYS A 291 -10.62 -14.29 -8.45
CA CYS A 291 -9.49 -14.34 -7.53
C CYS A 291 -9.03 -15.79 -7.31
N ASN A 292 -7.70 -15.98 -7.29
CA ASN A 292 -7.10 -17.26 -6.99
C ASN A 292 -7.30 -17.63 -5.51
N SER A 293 -7.59 -18.89 -5.24
CA SER A 293 -7.71 -19.42 -3.86
C SER A 293 -6.36 -19.71 -3.20
N LYS A 294 -5.24 -19.66 -3.94
CA LYS A 294 -3.88 -19.93 -3.45
C LYS A 294 -3.13 -18.65 -3.13
N ALA A 295 -2.26 -18.70 -2.12
CA ALA A 295 -1.40 -17.58 -1.73
C ALA A 295 -0.48 -17.13 -2.87
N ALA A 296 -0.31 -15.82 -3.02
CA ALA A 296 0.62 -15.20 -3.94
C ALA A 296 1.90 -14.79 -3.21
N ARG A 297 3.04 -14.80 -3.91
CA ARG A 297 4.33 -14.34 -3.38
C ARG A 297 4.65 -12.94 -3.85
N LEU A 298 5.27 -12.17 -2.99
CA LEU A 298 5.89 -10.91 -3.38
C LEU A 298 7.04 -11.16 -4.34
N ASP A 299 7.19 -10.24 -5.30
CA ASP A 299 8.31 -10.16 -6.23
C ASP A 299 8.64 -8.67 -6.41
N MET A 300 9.69 -8.22 -5.73
CA MET A 300 10.09 -6.83 -5.76
C MET A 300 10.69 -6.41 -7.10
N ALA A 301 11.32 -7.33 -7.83
CA ALA A 301 11.81 -7.06 -9.18
C ALA A 301 10.64 -6.80 -10.14
N LYS A 302 9.57 -7.57 -10.02
CA LYS A 302 8.33 -7.37 -10.78
C LYS A 302 7.67 -6.04 -10.44
N LEU A 303 7.61 -5.66 -9.15
CA LEU A 303 7.08 -4.35 -8.76
C LEU A 303 7.93 -3.21 -9.36
N GLY A 304 9.26 -3.33 -9.34
CA GLY A 304 10.15 -2.36 -9.99
C GLY A 304 9.89 -2.22 -11.49
N TRP A 305 9.68 -3.34 -12.18
CA TRP A 305 9.32 -3.35 -13.60
C TRP A 305 7.95 -2.69 -13.87
N VAL A 306 6.93 -2.98 -13.06
CA VAL A 306 5.61 -2.32 -13.14
C VAL A 306 5.75 -0.82 -12.92
N ASN A 307 6.51 -0.40 -11.91
CA ASN A 307 6.73 1.02 -11.62
C ASN A 307 7.44 1.75 -12.77
N GLN A 308 8.46 1.11 -13.35
CA GLN A 308 9.15 1.68 -14.52
C GLN A 308 8.20 1.85 -15.71
N HIS A 309 7.27 0.92 -15.92
CA HIS A 309 6.25 1.07 -16.96
C HIS A 309 5.42 2.33 -16.73
N PHE A 310 4.89 2.54 -15.53
CA PHE A 310 4.09 3.73 -15.20
C PHE A 310 4.91 5.02 -15.31
N LEU A 311 6.17 5.03 -14.88
CA LEU A 311 7.07 6.17 -15.06
C LEU A 311 7.22 6.57 -16.55
N LYS A 312 7.21 5.59 -17.45
CA LYS A 312 7.33 5.82 -18.90
C LYS A 312 6.03 6.24 -19.57
N THR A 313 4.90 5.74 -19.11
CA THR A 313 3.60 5.88 -19.79
C THR A 313 2.72 6.98 -19.23
N GLU A 314 2.86 7.30 -17.95
CA GLU A 314 2.14 8.41 -17.33
C GLU A 314 2.60 9.75 -17.88
N THR A 315 1.73 10.77 -17.78
CA THR A 315 2.13 12.14 -18.15
C THR A 315 3.20 12.64 -17.18
N PRO A 316 4.21 13.38 -17.65
CA PRO A 316 5.23 13.93 -16.75
C PRO A 316 4.62 14.74 -15.61
N GLU A 317 3.55 15.48 -15.87
CA GLU A 317 2.85 16.33 -14.91
C GLU A 317 2.22 15.53 -13.77
N SER A 318 1.68 14.34 -14.05
CA SER A 318 1.10 13.46 -13.02
C SER A 318 2.17 12.87 -12.09
N ILE A 319 3.41 12.72 -12.57
CA ILE A 319 4.55 12.22 -11.83
C ILE A 319 5.17 13.29 -10.92
N VAL A 320 5.11 14.56 -11.32
CA VAL A 320 5.75 15.69 -10.64
C VAL A 320 5.47 15.74 -9.14
N PRO A 321 4.23 15.64 -8.63
CA PRO A 321 3.99 15.70 -7.17
C PRO A 321 4.74 14.63 -6.39
N HIS A 322 4.88 13.44 -6.95
CA HIS A 322 5.59 12.31 -6.36
C HIS A 322 7.11 12.49 -6.40
N LEU A 323 7.63 13.10 -7.47
CA LEU A 323 9.05 13.44 -7.56
C LEU A 323 9.40 14.58 -6.60
N VAL A 324 8.58 15.62 -6.50
CA VAL A 324 8.77 16.73 -5.56
C VAL A 324 8.91 16.21 -4.14
N TYR A 325 8.05 15.29 -3.72
CA TYR A 325 8.17 14.62 -2.42
C TYR A 325 9.57 14.02 -2.18
N GLN A 326 10.12 13.33 -3.19
CA GLN A 326 11.46 12.71 -3.07
C GLN A 326 12.59 13.76 -3.04
N LEU A 327 12.47 14.83 -3.85
CA LEU A 327 13.46 15.92 -3.89
C LEU A 327 13.48 16.68 -2.55
N GLU A 328 12.30 17.00 -2.01
CA GLU A 328 12.16 17.67 -0.71
C GLU A 328 12.72 16.81 0.44
N LYS A 329 12.50 15.49 0.37
CA LYS A 329 13.03 14.54 1.34
C LYS A 329 14.57 14.52 1.36
N LEU A 330 15.22 14.84 0.23
CA LEU A 330 16.66 15.03 0.14
C LEU A 330 17.12 16.45 0.59
N GLY A 331 16.18 17.31 0.99
CA GLY A 331 16.46 18.68 1.42
C GLY A 331 16.86 19.63 0.28
N LEU A 332 16.46 19.30 -0.96
CA LEU A 332 16.81 20.10 -2.12
C LEU A 332 15.92 21.35 -2.24
N ASP A 333 16.54 22.47 -2.56
CA ASP A 333 15.83 23.72 -2.86
C ASP A 333 15.44 23.76 -4.33
N LEU A 334 14.15 23.52 -4.60
CA LEU A 334 13.63 23.43 -5.97
C LEU A 334 13.73 24.74 -6.77
N ALA A 335 13.91 25.87 -6.09
CA ALA A 335 14.11 27.17 -6.76
C ALA A 335 15.52 27.31 -7.36
N LYS A 336 16.47 26.44 -6.98
CA LYS A 336 17.87 26.49 -7.43
C LYS A 336 18.21 25.54 -8.58
N GLY A 337 17.23 24.80 -9.06
CA GLY A 337 17.43 23.82 -10.13
C GLY A 337 16.35 23.89 -11.20
N PRO A 338 16.32 22.88 -12.09
CA PRO A 338 15.34 22.81 -13.16
C PRO A 338 13.91 22.57 -12.62
N ALA A 339 12.91 22.84 -13.44
CA ALA A 339 11.54 22.44 -13.11
C ALA A 339 11.47 20.90 -12.97
N PRO A 340 10.79 20.36 -11.93
CA PRO A 340 10.71 18.92 -11.73
C PRO A 340 10.14 18.14 -12.93
N VAL A 341 9.29 18.75 -13.74
CA VAL A 341 8.77 18.14 -14.98
C VAL A 341 9.88 17.83 -15.99
N ASP A 342 10.87 18.70 -16.12
CA ASP A 342 12.01 18.50 -17.02
C ASP A 342 12.92 17.37 -16.52
N VAL A 343 13.04 17.23 -15.19
CA VAL A 343 13.77 16.10 -14.56
C VAL A 343 13.06 14.77 -14.87
N VAL A 344 11.71 14.73 -14.76
CA VAL A 344 10.93 13.54 -15.14
C VAL A 344 11.20 13.17 -16.60
N ILE A 345 11.07 14.13 -17.52
CA ILE A 345 11.30 13.92 -18.96
C ILE A 345 12.70 13.35 -19.24
N ALA A 346 13.72 13.86 -18.57
CA ALA A 346 15.12 13.45 -18.78
C ALA A 346 15.46 12.07 -18.21
N LEU A 347 14.80 11.66 -17.10
CA LEU A 347 15.22 10.50 -16.34
C LEU A 347 14.26 9.30 -16.37
N ARG A 348 12.98 9.48 -16.70
CA ARG A 348 11.95 8.43 -16.57
C ARG A 348 12.27 7.13 -17.32
N GLU A 349 13.02 7.19 -18.42
CA GLU A 349 13.42 6.01 -19.19
C GLU A 349 14.58 5.22 -18.53
N ARG A 350 15.27 5.80 -17.55
CA ARG A 350 16.55 5.35 -17.02
C ARG A 350 16.54 4.96 -15.56
N VAL A 351 15.35 4.98 -14.93
CA VAL A 351 15.16 4.70 -13.51
C VAL A 351 13.99 3.75 -13.30
N GLN A 352 13.99 3.06 -12.19
CA GLN A 352 12.87 2.22 -11.77
C GLN A 352 12.02 2.87 -10.67
N THR A 353 12.58 3.84 -9.95
CA THR A 353 11.86 4.53 -8.84
C THR A 353 12.11 6.04 -8.88
N LEU A 354 11.20 6.79 -8.29
CA LEU A 354 11.34 8.24 -8.12
C LEU A 354 12.44 8.60 -7.11
N LYS A 355 12.74 7.72 -6.17
CA LYS A 355 13.87 7.88 -5.27
C LYS A 355 15.18 7.88 -6.07
N GLU A 356 15.37 6.90 -6.94
CA GLU A 356 16.52 6.85 -7.84
C GLU A 356 16.58 8.08 -8.76
N MET A 357 15.40 8.53 -9.25
CA MET A 357 15.30 9.75 -10.06
C MET A 357 15.76 10.98 -9.29
N ALA A 358 15.30 11.16 -8.06
CA ALA A 358 15.69 12.29 -7.20
C ALA A 358 17.17 12.24 -6.86
N GLU A 359 17.74 11.08 -6.51
CA GLU A 359 19.15 10.90 -6.25
C GLU A 359 20.03 11.29 -7.45
N LYS A 360 19.62 10.92 -8.67
CA LYS A 360 20.32 11.31 -9.91
C LYS A 360 20.16 12.80 -10.24
N ALA A 361 19.08 13.44 -9.79
CA ALA A 361 18.82 14.85 -10.03
C ALA A 361 19.56 15.79 -9.09
N VAL A 362 20.12 15.31 -7.97
CA VAL A 362 20.84 16.14 -6.98
C VAL A 362 21.85 17.09 -7.63
N VAL A 363 22.56 16.62 -8.65
CA VAL A 363 23.57 17.40 -9.37
C VAL A 363 23.05 18.68 -9.99
N TRP A 364 21.76 18.78 -10.30
CA TRP A 364 21.17 19.98 -10.87
C TRP A 364 20.64 20.97 -9.82
N TYR A 365 20.45 20.53 -8.58
CA TYR A 365 19.93 21.34 -7.47
C TYR A 365 21.02 21.78 -6.48
N THR A 366 22.23 21.21 -6.58
CA THR A 366 23.33 21.49 -5.67
C THR A 366 24.58 21.96 -6.43
N PRO A 367 25.43 22.81 -5.83
CA PRO A 367 26.73 23.12 -6.41
C PRO A 367 27.58 21.84 -6.59
N LEU A 368 28.27 21.75 -7.74
CA LEU A 368 29.20 20.64 -7.95
C LEU A 368 30.46 20.88 -7.13
N SER A 369 30.71 20.05 -6.12
CA SER A 369 31.85 20.15 -5.21
C SER A 369 32.96 19.15 -5.48
N GLU A 370 32.59 17.97 -6.03
CA GLU A 370 33.52 16.86 -6.19
C GLU A 370 33.43 16.27 -7.60
N TYR A 371 34.53 15.71 -8.04
CA TYR A 371 34.67 14.99 -9.31
C TYR A 371 35.10 13.56 -9.02
N ASP A 372 34.55 12.60 -9.71
CA ASP A 372 35.02 11.22 -9.70
C ASP A 372 36.45 11.14 -10.26
N GLU A 373 37.39 10.63 -9.47
CA GLU A 373 38.82 10.60 -9.83
C GLU A 373 39.06 9.78 -11.10
N ALA A 374 38.34 8.66 -11.29
CA ALA A 374 38.48 7.82 -12.47
C ALA A 374 37.90 8.51 -13.73
N ALA A 375 36.82 9.28 -13.57
CA ALA A 375 36.26 10.10 -14.66
C ALA A 375 37.21 11.23 -15.07
N VAL A 376 37.80 11.92 -14.10
CA VAL A 376 38.84 12.96 -14.34
C VAL A 376 40.05 12.35 -15.04
N ALA A 377 40.64 11.29 -14.50
CA ALA A 377 41.81 10.64 -15.08
C ALA A 377 41.59 10.15 -16.51
N LYS A 378 40.36 9.78 -16.84
CA LYS A 378 39.99 9.26 -18.16
C LYS A 378 39.64 10.36 -19.17
N HIS A 379 39.00 11.45 -18.75
CA HIS A 379 38.37 12.42 -19.65
C HIS A 379 38.97 13.83 -19.58
N PHE A 380 39.68 14.19 -18.50
CA PHE A 380 40.39 15.47 -18.39
C PHE A 380 41.88 15.31 -18.74
N LYS A 381 42.14 14.80 -19.93
CA LYS A 381 43.50 14.64 -20.49
C LYS A 381 43.86 15.85 -21.32
N ALA A 382 45.16 16.05 -21.55
CA ALA A 382 45.64 17.07 -22.46
C ALA A 382 44.97 16.97 -23.83
N GLY A 383 44.50 18.09 -24.34
CA GLY A 383 43.67 18.20 -25.55
C GLY A 383 42.14 18.17 -25.32
N ALA A 384 41.70 17.83 -24.12
CA ALA A 384 40.25 17.91 -23.75
C ALA A 384 39.81 19.34 -23.49
N GLU A 385 40.71 20.25 -23.23
CA GLU A 385 40.46 21.70 -23.04
C GLU A 385 39.90 22.34 -24.33
N VAL A 386 40.32 21.87 -25.51
CA VAL A 386 39.92 22.46 -26.80
C VAL A 386 38.41 22.29 -27.03
N PRO A 387 37.84 21.07 -27.06
CA PRO A 387 36.40 20.90 -27.23
C PRO A 387 35.58 21.49 -26.07
N LEU A 388 36.11 21.49 -24.84
CA LEU A 388 35.41 22.04 -23.70
C LEU A 388 35.32 23.57 -23.75
N ALA A 389 36.40 24.27 -24.12
CA ALA A 389 36.42 25.72 -24.32
C ALA A 389 35.53 26.13 -25.48
N LYS A 390 35.54 25.38 -26.59
CA LYS A 390 34.64 25.61 -27.72
C LYS A 390 33.16 25.39 -27.38
N ALA A 391 32.87 24.36 -26.60
CA ALA A 391 31.51 24.14 -26.08
C ALA A 391 31.06 25.31 -25.19
N ARG A 392 31.92 25.80 -24.33
CA ARG A 392 31.64 26.99 -23.49
C ARG A 392 31.28 28.22 -24.33
N GLU A 393 32.08 28.49 -25.40
CA GLU A 393 31.83 29.61 -26.32
C GLU A 393 30.46 29.52 -26.99
N LEU A 394 30.12 28.35 -27.59
CA LEU A 394 28.88 28.21 -28.34
C LEU A 394 27.66 28.10 -27.42
N LEU A 395 27.80 27.47 -26.26
CA LEU A 395 26.71 27.42 -25.27
C LEU A 395 26.36 28.79 -24.68
N ALA A 396 27.33 29.69 -24.55
CA ALA A 396 27.09 31.06 -24.08
C ALA A 396 26.16 31.84 -25.00
N ALA A 397 26.23 31.57 -26.31
CA ALA A 397 25.41 32.23 -27.34
C ALA A 397 24.19 31.45 -27.78
N ALA A 398 24.05 30.17 -27.37
CA ALA A 398 22.95 29.30 -27.81
C ALA A 398 21.60 29.77 -27.26
N GLU A 399 20.52 29.48 -27.99
CA GLU A 399 19.18 29.49 -27.38
C GLU A 399 19.13 28.41 -26.28
N TRP A 400 18.65 28.76 -25.06
CA TRP A 400 18.68 27.83 -23.93
C TRP A 400 17.43 26.96 -23.92
N THR A 401 17.39 26.05 -24.88
CA THR A 401 16.44 24.95 -25.03
C THR A 401 17.25 23.66 -25.18
N ALA A 402 16.65 22.48 -24.96
CA ALA A 402 17.31 21.20 -25.16
C ALA A 402 17.85 21.06 -26.59
N GLU A 403 17.04 21.50 -27.57
CA GLU A 403 17.39 21.52 -29.01
C GLU A 403 18.52 22.52 -29.31
N GLY A 404 18.46 23.72 -28.76
CA GLY A 404 19.50 24.75 -28.95
C GLY A 404 20.84 24.35 -28.35
N VAL A 405 20.82 23.73 -27.16
CA VAL A 405 22.02 23.13 -26.55
C VAL A 405 22.55 21.98 -27.41
N SER A 406 21.69 21.11 -27.90
CA SER A 406 22.08 20.02 -28.80
C SER A 406 22.73 20.53 -30.07
N ALA A 407 22.12 21.54 -30.70
CA ALA A 407 22.67 22.15 -31.92
C ALA A 407 24.07 22.74 -31.67
N ALA A 408 24.26 23.45 -30.55
CA ALA A 408 25.54 24.04 -30.19
C ALA A 408 26.63 22.96 -30.00
N LEU A 409 26.30 21.83 -29.36
CA LEU A 409 27.25 20.73 -29.16
C LEU A 409 27.61 20.01 -30.46
N HIS A 410 26.66 19.86 -31.38
CA HIS A 410 26.94 19.33 -32.70
C HIS A 410 27.82 20.27 -33.52
N GLU A 411 27.62 21.58 -33.40
CA GLU A 411 28.44 22.59 -34.05
C GLU A 411 29.91 22.56 -33.51
N VAL A 412 30.12 22.31 -32.20
CA VAL A 412 31.45 22.07 -31.65
C VAL A 412 32.16 20.91 -32.37
N ALA A 413 31.44 19.77 -32.50
CA ALA A 413 31.98 18.58 -33.14
C ALA A 413 32.32 18.83 -34.62
N ALA A 414 31.47 19.58 -35.34
CA ALA A 414 31.65 19.93 -36.74
C ALA A 414 32.84 20.91 -36.94
N GLN A 415 32.91 22.00 -36.15
CA GLN A 415 34.02 23.01 -36.30
C GLN A 415 35.38 22.45 -35.93
N LEU A 416 35.45 21.48 -35.00
CA LEU A 416 36.71 20.84 -34.60
C LEU A 416 37.02 19.54 -35.38
N GLU A 417 36.14 19.14 -36.27
CA GLU A 417 36.24 17.90 -37.05
C GLU A 417 36.47 16.64 -36.16
N ILE A 418 35.79 16.60 -35.01
CA ILE A 418 35.91 15.49 -34.04
C ILE A 418 34.57 14.76 -33.83
N GLY A 419 34.64 13.52 -33.39
CA GLY A 419 33.42 12.78 -33.04
C GLY A 419 32.75 13.32 -31.77
N MET A 420 31.41 13.30 -31.72
CA MET A 420 30.60 13.80 -30.61
C MET A 420 31.05 13.25 -29.24
N GLY A 421 31.53 12.00 -29.13
CA GLY A 421 32.04 11.44 -27.88
C GLY A 421 33.22 12.23 -27.28
N LYS A 422 34.06 12.88 -28.11
CA LYS A 422 35.17 13.73 -27.65
C LYS A 422 34.69 15.08 -27.10
N VAL A 423 33.50 15.54 -27.50
CA VAL A 423 32.81 16.72 -26.94
C VAL A 423 32.04 16.33 -25.68
N ALA A 424 31.22 15.29 -25.77
CA ALA A 424 30.23 14.91 -24.75
C ALA A 424 30.89 14.39 -23.47
N GLN A 425 32.00 13.62 -23.54
CA GLN A 425 32.56 12.99 -22.34
C GLN A 425 33.24 14.00 -21.39
N PRO A 426 34.15 14.88 -21.86
CA PRO A 426 34.71 15.91 -20.99
C PRO A 426 33.64 16.84 -20.43
N LEU A 427 32.66 17.22 -21.29
CA LEU A 427 31.57 18.08 -20.89
C LEU A 427 30.67 17.41 -19.80
N ARG A 428 30.40 16.12 -19.93
CA ARG A 428 29.64 15.35 -18.92
C ARG A 428 30.34 15.40 -17.58
N VAL A 429 31.63 15.12 -17.54
CA VAL A 429 32.43 15.22 -16.30
C VAL A 429 32.42 16.65 -15.76
N ALA A 430 32.56 17.66 -16.63
CA ALA A 430 32.50 19.07 -16.23
C ALA A 430 31.17 19.44 -15.56
N ILE A 431 30.05 18.97 -16.11
CA ILE A 431 28.72 19.33 -15.61
C ILE A 431 28.29 18.49 -14.40
N THR A 432 28.60 17.20 -14.38
CA THR A 432 28.05 16.26 -13.37
C THR A 432 29.10 15.73 -12.39
N GLY A 433 30.36 15.96 -12.62
CA GLY A 433 31.46 15.33 -11.85
C GLY A 433 31.69 13.85 -12.18
N THR A 434 30.88 13.23 -13.03
CA THR A 434 30.90 11.78 -13.34
C THR A 434 30.95 11.52 -14.83
N GLN A 435 31.28 10.27 -15.22
CA GLN A 435 31.30 9.86 -16.63
C GLN A 435 29.93 9.33 -17.12
N VAL A 436 28.92 9.28 -16.24
CA VAL A 436 27.59 8.74 -16.55
C VAL A 436 26.52 9.80 -16.27
N SER A 437 25.69 10.09 -17.26
CA SER A 437 24.52 10.97 -17.12
C SER A 437 23.48 10.59 -18.17
N PRO A 438 22.30 11.19 -18.18
CA PRO A 438 21.37 11.19 -19.32
C PRO A 438 22.04 11.70 -20.62
N ASP A 439 21.24 11.92 -21.63
CA ASP A 439 21.72 12.63 -22.84
C ASP A 439 22.44 13.93 -22.46
N ILE A 440 23.57 14.18 -23.13
CA ILE A 440 24.45 15.28 -22.74
C ILE A 440 23.77 16.65 -22.94
N SER A 441 22.97 16.80 -23.99
CA SER A 441 22.28 18.06 -24.25
C SER A 441 21.24 18.35 -23.16
N HIS A 442 20.47 17.36 -22.76
CA HIS A 442 19.54 17.49 -21.63
C HIS A 442 20.27 17.71 -20.30
N THR A 443 21.40 17.02 -20.09
CA THR A 443 22.21 17.20 -18.87
C THR A 443 22.71 18.63 -18.71
N VAL A 444 23.19 19.23 -19.81
CA VAL A 444 23.65 20.64 -19.84
C VAL A 444 22.49 21.60 -19.71
N TYR A 445 21.41 21.38 -20.46
CA TYR A 445 20.19 22.20 -20.40
C TYR A 445 19.64 22.29 -18.98
N LEU A 446 19.50 21.16 -18.27
CA LEU A 446 18.98 21.09 -16.90
C LEU A 446 19.88 21.78 -15.86
N ALA A 447 21.18 21.87 -16.10
CA ALA A 447 22.07 22.62 -15.23
C ALA A 447 21.82 24.13 -15.26
N GLY A 448 21.12 24.62 -16.28
CA GLY A 448 20.94 26.05 -16.51
C GLY A 448 22.18 26.71 -17.12
N ARG A 449 22.02 27.80 -17.89
CA ARG A 449 23.10 28.45 -18.63
C ARG A 449 24.26 28.87 -17.73
N ASP A 450 23.95 29.67 -16.71
CA ASP A 450 24.97 30.27 -15.86
C ASP A 450 25.77 29.21 -15.08
N GLU A 451 25.08 28.23 -14.53
CA GLU A 451 25.73 27.15 -13.78
C GLU A 451 26.53 26.22 -14.71
N ALA A 452 26.01 25.92 -15.90
CA ALA A 452 26.74 25.11 -16.88
C ALA A 452 28.05 25.79 -17.32
N LEU A 453 28.02 27.08 -17.66
CA LEU A 453 29.22 27.83 -18.04
C LEU A 453 30.23 27.90 -16.87
N LYS A 454 29.74 28.16 -15.67
CA LYS A 454 30.60 28.16 -14.45
C LYS A 454 31.24 26.81 -14.19
N ARG A 455 30.52 25.71 -14.35
CA ARG A 455 31.07 24.34 -14.19
C ARG A 455 32.12 24.03 -15.27
N ILE A 456 31.89 24.47 -16.51
CA ILE A 456 32.85 24.32 -17.60
C ILE A 456 34.12 25.11 -17.28
N ASP A 457 34.01 26.35 -16.82
CA ASP A 457 35.16 27.19 -16.44
C ASP A 457 35.96 26.53 -15.30
N ALA A 458 35.29 25.98 -14.28
CA ALA A 458 35.96 25.26 -13.20
C ALA A 458 36.65 23.96 -13.67
N ALA A 459 36.07 23.26 -14.66
CA ALA A 459 36.67 22.05 -15.23
C ALA A 459 37.89 22.35 -16.09
N LEU A 460 37.87 23.43 -16.86
CA LEU A 460 39.03 23.85 -17.69
C LEU A 460 40.31 24.05 -16.88
N ILE A 461 40.21 24.56 -15.64
CA ILE A 461 41.35 24.76 -14.73
C ILE A 461 41.94 23.42 -14.28
N LYS A 462 41.17 22.32 -14.29
CA LYS A 462 41.59 20.99 -13.85
C LYS A 462 42.21 20.16 -14.97
N ILE A 463 42.09 20.57 -16.22
CA ILE A 463 42.68 19.85 -17.36
C ILE A 463 44.15 20.25 -17.49
N PRO A 464 45.12 19.29 -17.54
CA PRO A 464 46.52 19.60 -17.79
C PRO A 464 46.67 20.30 -19.13
N THR A 465 47.36 21.44 -19.15
CA THR A 465 47.79 22.08 -20.39
C THR A 465 48.79 21.20 -21.12
N ALA A 466 48.65 21.08 -22.44
CA ALA A 466 49.50 20.28 -23.31
C ALA A 466 50.95 20.80 -23.32
#